data_47631c159d511cc5961d086e95f2630f
#
_entry.id   47631c159d511cc5961d086e95f2630f
#
_cell.length_a   1.000
_cell.length_b   1.000
_cell.length_c   1.000
_cell.angle_alpha   90.00
_cell.angle_beta   90.00
_cell.angle_gamma   90.00
#
_symmetry.space_group_name_H-M   'P 1'
#
loop_
_entity.id
_entity.type
_entity.pdbx_description
1 polymer ?
#
loop_
_entity_poly.entity_id
_entity_poly.type
_entity_poly.pdbx_seq_one_letter_code
_entity_poly.pdbx_strand_id
1 'polypeptide(L)'
;MAVLDNLQPKLVFKYFEEISQIPRGSGNEKGISDYLLNFGKSLGLESIQDEALNIIIKKSATKGYENAPTVILQGHMDMVCEKNKGTNHDFEKDPLKLRIVDDYIYATDTTLGADNGIAVAYAMAILASDDVMHPSLEVLITTDEETGMSGAMAVSPEHIHGKILINLDNEEEGYLLVSCAGGIRTKGKLPVIREERTNGKAMQIKISGLKGGHSGMDIIKERGNSNKILGRILKHLLNNVEYS
;
A
#
# COMPACT_ATOMS: atom_id res chain seq x y z
N MET A 1 -19.00 -0.19 20.22
CA MET A 1 -19.54 -1.00 19.10
C MET A 1 -18.61 -0.73 17.93
N ALA A 2 -18.09 -1.77 17.32
CA ALA A 2 -17.21 -1.60 16.16
C ALA A 2 -18.04 -1.00 14.99
N VAL A 3 -17.40 -0.19 14.15
CA VAL A 3 -18.08 0.56 13.08
C VAL A 3 -18.61 -0.39 11.99
N LEU A 4 -17.86 -1.49 11.73
CA LEU A 4 -18.12 -2.42 10.64
C LEU A 4 -18.82 -3.72 11.06
N ASP A 5 -19.24 -3.86 12.31
CA ASP A 5 -19.80 -5.11 12.89
C ASP A 5 -20.99 -5.71 12.13
N ASN A 6 -21.77 -4.88 11.44
CA ASN A 6 -22.97 -5.30 10.72
C ASN A 6 -22.75 -5.62 9.24
N LEU A 7 -21.52 -5.50 8.74
CA LEU A 7 -21.22 -5.73 7.35
C LEU A 7 -20.90 -7.22 7.06
N GLN A 8 -21.11 -7.62 5.81
CA GLN A 8 -20.80 -8.96 5.31
C GLN A 8 -19.81 -8.88 4.14
N PRO A 9 -18.83 -9.78 4.05
CA PRO A 9 -18.54 -10.94 4.93
C PRO A 9 -17.99 -10.50 6.30
N LYS A 10 -18.56 -11.03 7.38
CA LYS A 10 -18.29 -10.55 8.74
C LYS A 10 -16.81 -10.59 9.13
N LEU A 11 -16.09 -11.69 8.83
CA LEU A 11 -14.68 -11.81 9.21
C LEU A 11 -13.80 -10.82 8.45
N VAL A 12 -14.09 -10.54 7.18
CA VAL A 12 -13.33 -9.58 6.39
C VAL A 12 -13.43 -8.19 7.01
N PHE A 13 -14.63 -7.70 7.27
CA PHE A 13 -14.81 -6.36 7.84
C PHE A 13 -14.33 -6.27 9.28
N LYS A 14 -14.45 -7.33 10.07
CA LYS A 14 -13.84 -7.41 11.39
C LYS A 14 -12.34 -7.19 11.33
N TYR A 15 -11.63 -7.95 10.49
CA TYR A 15 -10.18 -7.85 10.39
C TYR A 15 -9.74 -6.54 9.73
N PHE A 16 -10.48 -6.03 8.76
CA PHE A 16 -10.21 -4.72 8.20
C PHE A 16 -10.30 -3.60 9.26
N GLU A 17 -11.31 -3.66 10.14
CA GLU A 17 -11.42 -2.71 11.25
C GLU A 17 -10.28 -2.88 12.27
N GLU A 18 -9.91 -4.12 12.61
CA GLU A 18 -8.79 -4.40 13.53
C GLU A 18 -7.45 -3.84 13.01
N ILE A 19 -7.09 -4.10 11.75
CA ILE A 19 -5.84 -3.56 11.18
C ILE A 19 -5.87 -2.05 10.98
N SER A 20 -7.05 -1.45 10.83
CA SER A 20 -7.20 0.01 10.77
C SER A 20 -6.93 0.70 12.10
N GLN A 21 -6.89 -0.04 13.22
CA GLN A 21 -6.47 0.49 14.52
C GLN A 21 -4.95 0.51 14.69
N ILE A 22 -4.18 -0.06 13.76
CA ILE A 22 -2.73 -0.19 13.83
C ILE A 22 -2.12 0.77 12.82
N PRO A 23 -1.33 1.77 13.25
CA PRO A 23 -0.55 2.59 12.34
C PRO A 23 0.36 1.74 11.46
N ARG A 24 0.27 1.93 10.13
CA ARG A 24 0.94 1.07 9.16
C ARG A 24 1.35 1.81 7.87
N GLY A 25 1.74 3.07 8.00
CA GLY A 25 2.33 3.80 6.88
C GLY A 25 3.64 3.14 6.42
N SER A 26 3.99 3.28 5.14
CA SER A 26 5.26 2.79 4.60
C SER A 26 6.44 3.30 5.45
N GLY A 27 7.30 2.39 5.88
CA GLY A 27 8.38 2.64 6.85
C GLY A 27 7.98 2.51 8.33
N ASN A 28 6.70 2.28 8.65
CA ASN A 28 6.18 2.08 10.01
C ASN A 28 5.38 0.77 10.15
N GLU A 29 5.84 -0.30 9.51
CA GLU A 29 5.10 -1.57 9.41
C GLU A 29 5.32 -2.51 10.59
N LYS A 30 6.27 -2.24 11.50
CA LYS A 30 6.62 -3.15 12.59
C LYS A 30 5.41 -3.57 13.44
N GLY A 31 4.52 -2.63 13.75
CA GLY A 31 3.33 -2.89 14.56
C GLY A 31 2.35 -3.85 13.90
N ILE A 32 2.03 -3.60 12.63
CA ILE A 32 1.12 -4.47 11.86
C ILE A 32 1.77 -5.83 11.56
N SER A 33 3.06 -5.86 11.28
CA SER A 33 3.80 -7.10 11.04
C SER A 33 3.79 -8.01 12.27
N ASP A 34 4.07 -7.46 13.46
CA ASP A 34 4.00 -8.19 14.72
C ASP A 34 2.57 -8.69 15.03
N TYR A 35 1.56 -7.87 14.73
CA TYR A 35 0.16 -8.24 14.88
C TYR A 35 -0.19 -9.45 14.00
N LEU A 36 0.19 -9.43 12.72
CA LEU A 36 -0.07 -10.52 11.78
C LEU A 36 0.69 -11.81 12.14
N LEU A 37 1.95 -11.69 12.61
CA LEU A 37 2.71 -12.82 13.12
C LEU A 37 1.98 -13.49 14.31
N ASN A 38 1.54 -12.69 15.27
CA ASN A 38 0.83 -13.17 16.45
C ASN A 38 -0.54 -13.72 16.09
N PHE A 39 -1.23 -13.14 15.12
CA PHE A 39 -2.48 -13.65 14.59
C PHE A 39 -2.32 -15.08 14.04
N GLY A 40 -1.36 -15.31 13.14
CA GLY A 40 -1.11 -16.66 12.61
C GLY A 40 -0.75 -17.67 13.70
N LYS A 41 0.11 -17.28 14.65
CA LYS A 41 0.48 -18.12 15.81
C LYS A 41 -0.72 -18.44 16.69
N SER A 42 -1.64 -17.50 16.90
CA SER A 42 -2.85 -17.72 17.70
C SER A 42 -3.80 -18.76 17.10
N LEU A 43 -3.75 -18.93 15.78
CA LEU A 43 -4.47 -19.97 15.04
C LEU A 43 -3.71 -21.32 15.00
N GLY A 44 -2.53 -21.40 15.61
CA GLY A 44 -1.69 -22.60 15.55
C GLY A 44 -1.04 -22.84 14.18
N LEU A 45 -0.96 -21.81 13.33
CA LEU A 45 -0.39 -21.89 11.99
C LEU A 45 1.11 -21.60 11.97
N GLU A 46 1.84 -22.24 11.07
CA GLU A 46 3.22 -21.86 10.78
C GLU A 46 3.26 -20.42 10.32
N SER A 47 3.99 -19.57 11.05
CA SER A 47 4.03 -18.14 10.83
C SER A 47 5.44 -17.61 10.94
N ILE A 48 5.92 -16.96 9.91
CA ILE A 48 7.28 -16.45 9.75
C ILE A 48 7.20 -14.94 9.56
N GLN A 49 8.07 -14.21 10.25
CA GLN A 49 8.38 -12.80 9.99
C GLN A 49 9.84 -12.75 9.55
N ASP A 50 10.11 -12.25 8.36
CA ASP A 50 11.47 -12.09 7.85
C ASP A 50 12.13 -10.78 8.34
N GLU A 51 13.39 -10.57 7.95
CA GLU A 51 14.14 -9.37 8.34
C GLU A 51 13.58 -8.08 7.75
N ALA A 52 12.85 -8.16 6.64
CA ALA A 52 12.16 -7.04 6.01
C ALA A 52 10.74 -6.82 6.59
N LEU A 53 10.39 -7.56 7.64
CA LEU A 53 9.07 -7.55 8.30
C LEU A 53 7.94 -8.10 7.41
N ASN A 54 8.24 -8.79 6.30
CA ASN A 54 7.23 -9.53 5.58
C ASN A 54 6.68 -10.66 6.44
N ILE A 55 5.42 -10.99 6.24
CA ILE A 55 4.74 -12.09 6.94
C ILE A 55 4.41 -13.21 5.97
N ILE A 56 4.80 -14.43 6.33
CA ILE A 56 4.39 -15.65 5.63
C ILE A 56 3.62 -16.54 6.62
N ILE A 57 2.38 -16.89 6.29
CA ILE A 57 1.55 -17.79 7.11
C ILE A 57 1.11 -18.96 6.24
N LYS A 58 1.31 -20.20 6.73
CA LYS A 58 0.96 -21.42 6.00
C LYS A 58 -0.23 -22.11 6.64
N LYS A 59 -1.20 -22.50 5.82
CA LYS A 59 -2.37 -23.27 6.23
C LYS A 59 -2.49 -24.52 5.38
N SER A 60 -2.61 -25.69 6.01
CA SER A 60 -2.80 -26.97 5.31
C SER A 60 -4.12 -27.00 4.56
N ALA A 61 -4.16 -27.77 3.46
CA ALA A 61 -5.37 -27.96 2.67
C ALA A 61 -6.53 -28.52 3.52
N THR A 62 -7.75 -28.11 3.17
CA THR A 62 -8.97 -28.73 3.70
C THR A 62 -9.18 -30.11 3.07
N LYS A 63 -9.99 -30.93 3.76
CA LYS A 63 -10.32 -32.29 3.30
C LYS A 63 -10.84 -32.30 1.87
N GLY A 64 -10.19 -33.10 1.01
CA GLY A 64 -10.50 -33.24 -0.41
C GLY A 64 -9.67 -32.33 -1.34
N TYR A 65 -8.84 -31.46 -0.78
CA TYR A 65 -7.96 -30.56 -1.53
C TYR A 65 -6.47 -30.83 -1.29
N GLU A 66 -6.12 -31.93 -0.62
CA GLU A 66 -4.75 -32.26 -0.20
C GLU A 66 -3.78 -32.40 -1.38
N ASN A 67 -4.29 -32.85 -2.53
CA ASN A 67 -3.50 -33.04 -3.75
C ASN A 67 -3.57 -31.86 -4.71
N ALA A 68 -4.30 -30.79 -4.38
CA ALA A 68 -4.35 -29.59 -5.20
C ALA A 68 -3.05 -28.77 -5.04
N PRO A 69 -2.62 -28.04 -6.07
CA PRO A 69 -1.44 -27.20 -5.98
C PRO A 69 -1.58 -26.15 -4.88
N THR A 70 -0.49 -25.90 -4.16
CA THR A 70 -0.43 -24.80 -3.17
C THR A 70 -0.63 -23.46 -3.83
N VAL A 71 -1.49 -22.62 -3.24
CA VAL A 71 -1.79 -21.28 -3.70
C VAL A 71 -1.19 -20.26 -2.74
N ILE A 72 -0.54 -19.25 -3.30
CA ILE A 72 -0.02 -18.09 -2.58
C ILE A 72 -1.06 -16.97 -2.70
N LEU A 73 -1.54 -16.45 -1.57
CA LEU A 73 -2.33 -15.22 -1.51
C LEU A 73 -1.40 -14.08 -1.11
N GLN A 74 -1.26 -13.08 -1.97
CA GLN A 74 -0.31 -12.00 -1.77
C GLN A 74 -1.00 -10.64 -1.74
N GLY A 75 -0.58 -9.80 -0.80
CA GLY A 75 -0.91 -8.40 -0.67
C GLY A 75 0.17 -7.66 0.11
N HIS A 76 0.02 -6.34 0.31
CA HIS A 76 0.92 -5.55 1.14
C HIS A 76 0.24 -4.97 2.37
N MET A 77 1.01 -4.74 3.44
CA MET A 77 0.46 -4.29 4.72
C MET A 77 0.55 -2.77 4.92
N ASP A 78 1.44 -2.11 4.21
CA ASP A 78 1.62 -0.67 4.29
C ASP A 78 0.51 0.11 3.56
N MET A 79 0.48 1.41 3.75
CA MET A 79 -0.48 2.30 3.12
C MET A 79 0.09 3.70 2.93
N VAL A 80 -0.43 4.42 1.93
CA VAL A 80 -0.19 5.85 1.74
C VAL A 80 -0.79 6.66 2.90
N CYS A 81 0.00 7.55 3.47
CA CYS A 81 -0.36 8.40 4.60
C CYS A 81 -0.63 9.85 4.17
N GLU A 82 -1.87 10.17 3.83
CA GLU A 82 -2.30 11.50 3.46
C GLU A 82 -3.49 11.95 4.30
N LYS A 83 -3.56 13.25 4.62
CA LYS A 83 -4.65 13.84 5.41
C LYS A 83 -5.07 15.20 4.88
N ASN A 84 -6.32 15.58 5.15
CA ASN A 84 -6.85 16.88 4.80
C ASN A 84 -6.09 18.00 5.51
N LYS A 85 -6.00 19.16 4.87
CA LYS A 85 -5.33 20.33 5.47
C LYS A 85 -6.02 20.72 6.78
N GLY A 86 -5.25 20.83 7.85
CA GLY A 86 -5.74 21.16 9.19
C GLY A 86 -6.17 19.99 10.05
N THR A 87 -6.12 18.76 9.54
CA THR A 87 -6.42 17.55 10.33
C THR A 87 -5.31 17.28 11.33
N ASN A 88 -5.69 17.15 12.60
CA ASN A 88 -4.78 16.70 13.66
C ASN A 88 -4.83 15.18 13.74
N HIS A 89 -3.90 14.51 13.04
CA HIS A 89 -3.73 13.06 13.01
C HIS A 89 -2.23 12.75 12.82
N ASP A 90 -1.71 11.84 13.61
CA ASP A 90 -0.33 11.34 13.56
C ASP A 90 -0.34 9.90 13.05
N PHE A 91 0.02 9.68 11.79
CA PHE A 91 0.04 8.36 11.18
C PHE A 91 1.04 7.37 11.79
N GLU A 92 1.95 7.85 12.63
CA GLU A 92 2.86 6.96 13.37
C GLU A 92 2.22 6.38 14.64
N LYS A 93 1.12 6.99 15.14
CA LYS A 93 0.56 6.68 16.47
C LYS A 93 -0.94 6.51 16.49
N ASP A 94 -1.66 7.28 15.66
CA ASP A 94 -3.11 7.35 15.74
C ASP A 94 -3.78 6.31 14.86
N PRO A 95 -4.81 5.61 15.37
CA PRO A 95 -5.64 4.72 14.57
C PRO A 95 -6.50 5.50 13.58
N LEU A 96 -6.86 4.86 12.46
CA LEU A 96 -7.81 5.42 11.51
C LEU A 96 -9.21 5.49 12.11
N LYS A 97 -9.93 6.58 11.84
CA LYS A 97 -11.32 6.76 12.29
C LYS A 97 -12.27 6.38 11.17
N LEU A 98 -12.66 5.11 11.14
CA LEU A 98 -13.58 4.59 10.13
C LEU A 98 -14.99 5.15 10.28
N ARG A 99 -15.69 5.32 9.17
CA ARG A 99 -17.09 5.67 9.08
C ARG A 99 -17.74 5.05 7.84
N ILE A 100 -19.04 4.79 7.91
CA ILE A 100 -19.84 4.35 6.77
C ILE A 100 -20.67 5.53 6.28
N VAL A 101 -20.69 5.75 4.98
CA VAL A 101 -21.56 6.72 4.32
C VAL A 101 -22.17 6.03 3.11
N ASP A 102 -23.46 5.85 3.13
CA ASP A 102 -24.20 5.03 2.17
C ASP A 102 -23.59 3.63 2.07
N ASP A 103 -23.17 3.18 0.91
CA ASP A 103 -22.57 1.86 0.66
C ASP A 103 -21.03 1.87 0.70
N TYR A 104 -20.42 2.94 1.21
CA TYR A 104 -18.97 3.12 1.22
C TYR A 104 -18.40 3.22 2.63
N ILE A 105 -17.20 2.66 2.79
CA ILE A 105 -16.38 2.83 3.99
C ILE A 105 -15.33 3.93 3.71
N TYR A 106 -15.20 4.86 4.66
CA TYR A 106 -14.22 5.95 4.62
C TYR A 106 -13.41 5.98 5.92
N ALA A 107 -12.19 6.54 5.83
CA ALA A 107 -11.53 7.12 6.98
C ALA A 107 -11.88 8.61 7.08
N THR A 108 -11.96 9.15 8.30
CA THR A 108 -12.31 10.55 8.55
C THR A 108 -11.08 11.42 8.37
N ASP A 109 -11.08 12.27 7.34
CA ASP A 109 -10.05 13.25 7.03
C ASP A 109 -8.65 12.70 6.70
N THR A 110 -8.54 11.39 6.50
CA THR A 110 -7.29 10.70 6.14
C THR A 110 -7.52 9.73 4.97
N THR A 111 -6.43 9.21 4.39
CA THR A 111 -6.47 8.00 3.56
C THR A 111 -7.03 6.83 4.36
N LEU A 112 -7.70 5.89 3.68
CA LEU A 112 -8.35 4.73 4.28
C LEU A 112 -7.40 3.53 4.40
N GLY A 113 -6.46 3.39 3.45
CA GLY A 113 -5.58 2.22 3.35
C GLY A 113 -6.32 0.93 3.03
N ALA A 114 -7.43 0.99 2.28
CA ALA A 114 -8.08 -0.20 1.74
C ALA A 114 -7.19 -0.87 0.69
N ASP A 115 -6.45 -0.10 -0.05
CA ASP A 115 -5.25 -0.47 -0.75
C ASP A 115 -4.08 -0.54 0.26
N ASN A 116 -3.54 -1.71 0.60
CA ASN A 116 -4.04 -3.04 0.25
C ASN A 116 -4.53 -3.79 1.52
N GLY A 117 -5.03 -3.02 2.51
CA GLY A 117 -5.56 -3.55 3.78
C GLY A 117 -6.71 -4.52 3.57
N ILE A 118 -7.47 -4.40 2.47
CA ILE A 118 -8.56 -5.34 2.18
C ILE A 118 -8.00 -6.73 1.85
N ALA A 119 -6.89 -6.82 1.13
CA ALA A 119 -6.23 -8.10 0.85
C ALA A 119 -5.75 -8.77 2.14
N VAL A 120 -5.16 -7.98 3.06
CA VAL A 120 -4.77 -8.48 4.38
C VAL A 120 -5.99 -9.02 5.13
N ALA A 121 -7.10 -8.30 5.12
CA ALA A 121 -8.33 -8.73 5.79
C ALA A 121 -8.94 -9.99 5.15
N TYR A 122 -8.92 -10.13 3.82
CA TYR A 122 -9.32 -11.36 3.13
C TYR A 122 -8.45 -12.55 3.55
N ALA A 123 -7.14 -12.37 3.53
CA ALA A 123 -6.20 -13.42 3.92
C ALA A 123 -6.45 -13.87 5.37
N MET A 124 -6.59 -12.91 6.29
CA MET A 124 -6.90 -13.21 7.69
C MET A 124 -8.25 -13.94 7.84
N ALA A 125 -9.27 -13.53 7.11
CA ALA A 125 -10.59 -14.17 7.14
C ALA A 125 -10.53 -15.62 6.67
N ILE A 126 -9.81 -15.91 5.60
CA ILE A 126 -9.61 -17.28 5.07
C ILE A 126 -8.79 -18.11 6.04
N LEU A 127 -7.73 -17.55 6.63
CA LEU A 127 -6.92 -18.25 7.62
C LEU A 127 -7.71 -18.64 8.88
N ALA A 128 -8.61 -17.76 9.32
CA ALA A 128 -9.43 -17.98 10.52
C ALA A 128 -10.71 -18.78 10.26
N SER A 129 -11.11 -18.99 9.00
CA SER A 129 -12.31 -19.75 8.66
C SER A 129 -12.08 -21.26 8.74
N ASP A 130 -13.09 -21.96 9.26
CA ASP A 130 -13.14 -23.43 9.27
C ASP A 130 -14.05 -23.99 8.17
N ASP A 131 -14.87 -23.17 7.55
CA ASP A 131 -15.91 -23.53 6.57
C ASP A 131 -15.54 -23.18 5.12
N VAL A 132 -14.45 -22.48 4.89
CA VAL A 132 -13.93 -22.21 3.53
C VAL A 132 -13.04 -23.36 3.07
N MET A 133 -13.44 -24.05 2.01
CA MET A 133 -12.63 -25.10 1.39
C MET A 133 -11.49 -24.48 0.57
N HIS A 134 -10.27 -24.97 0.77
CA HIS A 134 -9.08 -24.45 0.11
C HIS A 134 -7.97 -25.49 -0.06
N PRO A 135 -7.11 -25.35 -1.08
CA PRO A 135 -5.84 -26.10 -1.15
C PRO A 135 -4.88 -25.65 -0.04
N SER A 136 -3.69 -26.22 0.03
CA SER A 136 -2.64 -25.64 0.88
C SER A 136 -2.41 -24.18 0.52
N LEU A 137 -2.37 -23.32 1.53
CA LEU A 137 -2.21 -21.88 1.37
C LEU A 137 -0.88 -21.40 1.95
N GLU A 138 -0.26 -20.48 1.24
CA GLU A 138 0.82 -19.63 1.71
C GLU A 138 0.32 -18.16 1.58
N VAL A 139 0.09 -17.52 2.71
CA VAL A 139 -0.27 -16.10 2.74
C VAL A 139 1.02 -15.30 2.85
N LEU A 140 1.30 -14.45 1.87
CA LEU A 140 2.47 -13.55 1.83
C LEU A 140 1.99 -12.11 1.92
N ILE A 141 2.31 -11.44 3.02
CA ILE A 141 2.01 -10.02 3.20
C ILE A 141 3.33 -9.24 3.25
N THR A 142 3.54 -8.39 2.25
CA THR A 142 4.78 -7.64 2.06
C THR A 142 4.73 -6.25 2.69
N THR A 143 5.90 -5.62 2.85
CA THR A 143 6.09 -4.25 3.33
C THR A 143 6.55 -3.33 2.21
N ASP A 144 6.43 -2.00 2.42
CA ASP A 144 7.04 -0.95 1.61
C ASP A 144 6.65 -1.00 0.11
N GLU A 145 5.42 -1.42 -0.20
CA GLU A 145 4.94 -1.49 -1.58
C GLU A 145 4.83 -0.07 -2.17
N GLU A 146 4.18 0.83 -1.45
CA GLU A 146 3.80 2.18 -1.84
C GLU A 146 5.02 3.12 -2.10
N THR A 147 6.20 2.77 -1.58
CA THR A 147 7.39 3.62 -1.72
C THR A 147 8.53 2.98 -2.47
N GLY A 148 8.65 1.64 -2.48
CA GLY A 148 9.80 1.05 -3.12
C GLY A 148 9.78 -0.45 -3.36
N MET A 149 8.77 -1.17 -2.88
CA MET A 149 8.66 -2.63 -2.97
C MET A 149 9.85 -3.37 -2.33
N SER A 150 10.51 -2.76 -1.33
CA SER A 150 11.69 -3.34 -0.69
C SER A 150 11.38 -4.65 0.02
N GLY A 151 10.17 -4.75 0.62
CA GLY A 151 9.68 -5.99 1.20
C GLY A 151 9.60 -7.13 0.18
N ALA A 152 8.93 -6.89 -0.95
CA ALA A 152 8.80 -7.91 -1.99
C ALA A 152 10.14 -8.37 -2.55
N MET A 153 11.10 -7.43 -2.70
CA MET A 153 12.46 -7.76 -3.16
C MET A 153 13.28 -8.56 -2.14
N ALA A 154 12.93 -8.50 -0.87
CA ALA A 154 13.63 -9.21 0.21
C ALA A 154 13.10 -10.62 0.48
N VAL A 155 11.95 -11.00 -0.10
CA VAL A 155 11.32 -12.32 0.14
C VAL A 155 12.29 -13.44 -0.25
N SER A 156 12.60 -14.33 0.71
CA SER A 156 13.42 -15.51 0.42
C SER A 156 12.60 -16.63 -0.23
N PRO A 157 13.08 -17.24 -1.32
CA PRO A 157 12.42 -18.37 -1.94
C PRO A 157 12.38 -19.63 -1.03
N GLU A 158 13.14 -19.65 0.06
CA GLU A 158 13.14 -20.74 1.03
C GLU A 158 11.82 -20.86 1.80
N HIS A 159 11.06 -19.79 1.88
CA HIS A 159 9.81 -19.74 2.64
C HIS A 159 8.56 -19.94 1.78
N ILE A 160 8.67 -19.80 0.45
CA ILE A 160 7.57 -19.87 -0.50
C ILE A 160 7.74 -21.04 -1.44
N HIS A 161 6.76 -21.93 -1.48
CA HIS A 161 6.80 -23.18 -2.27
C HIS A 161 5.67 -23.25 -3.30
N GLY A 162 4.59 -22.50 -3.10
CA GLY A 162 3.47 -22.41 -4.03
C GLY A 162 3.92 -21.91 -5.40
N LYS A 163 3.24 -22.39 -6.46
CA LYS A 163 3.52 -21.98 -7.84
C LYS A 163 2.36 -21.24 -8.50
N ILE A 164 1.27 -21.10 -7.78
CA ILE A 164 0.11 -20.30 -8.18
C ILE A 164 0.05 -19.14 -7.22
N LEU A 165 0.29 -17.93 -7.73
CA LEU A 165 0.21 -16.69 -6.94
C LEU A 165 -1.01 -15.92 -7.36
N ILE A 166 -1.83 -15.55 -6.40
CA ILE A 166 -2.96 -14.64 -6.55
C ILE A 166 -2.59 -13.36 -5.80
N ASN A 167 -2.19 -12.33 -6.54
CA ASN A 167 -2.02 -10.98 -6.02
C ASN A 167 -3.40 -10.34 -5.88
N LEU A 168 -3.69 -9.82 -4.69
CA LEU A 168 -5.00 -9.24 -4.35
C LEU A 168 -4.96 -7.70 -4.39
N ASP A 169 -4.11 -7.15 -5.25
CA ASP A 169 -3.80 -5.73 -5.33
C ASP A 169 -4.29 -5.13 -6.67
N ASN A 170 -5.48 -5.50 -7.08
CA ASN A 170 -6.13 -4.97 -8.27
C ASN A 170 -7.36 -4.13 -7.89
N GLU A 171 -7.44 -2.90 -8.39
CA GLU A 171 -8.52 -1.95 -8.11
C GLU A 171 -9.76 -2.14 -9.01
N GLU A 172 -9.65 -2.91 -10.11
CA GLU A 172 -10.75 -3.08 -11.06
C GLU A 172 -11.52 -4.38 -10.82
N GLU A 173 -12.78 -4.26 -10.43
CA GLU A 173 -13.68 -5.39 -10.22
C GLU A 173 -13.93 -6.16 -11.54
N GLY A 174 -13.87 -7.50 -11.45
CA GLY A 174 -14.15 -8.39 -12.57
C GLY A 174 -12.99 -8.61 -13.54
N TYR A 175 -11.80 -8.05 -13.27
CA TYR A 175 -10.61 -8.21 -14.09
C TYR A 175 -9.56 -9.10 -13.41
N LEU A 176 -9.00 -10.03 -14.17
CA LEU A 176 -7.81 -10.79 -13.80
C LEU A 176 -6.64 -10.33 -14.68
N LEU A 177 -5.69 -9.62 -14.09
CA LEU A 177 -4.50 -9.15 -14.77
C LEU A 177 -3.42 -10.23 -14.73
N VAL A 178 -2.87 -10.58 -15.89
CA VAL A 178 -1.83 -11.61 -16.06
C VAL A 178 -0.46 -11.03 -16.39
N SER A 179 -0.33 -9.69 -16.35
CA SER A 179 0.92 -8.98 -16.59
C SER A 179 0.94 -7.67 -15.82
N CYS A 180 2.12 -7.12 -15.63
CA CYS A 180 2.31 -5.81 -15.00
C CYS A 180 3.20 -4.91 -15.86
N ALA A 181 3.10 -3.60 -15.63
CA ALA A 181 4.03 -2.63 -16.20
C ALA A 181 5.35 -2.66 -15.43
N GLY A 182 6.45 -2.48 -16.14
CA GLY A 182 7.75 -2.24 -15.53
C GLY A 182 7.99 -0.75 -15.29
N GLY A 183 8.78 -0.41 -14.30
CA GLY A 183 9.20 0.95 -14.01
C GLY A 183 10.69 1.04 -13.73
N ILE A 184 11.27 2.23 -13.95
CA ILE A 184 12.64 2.55 -13.57
C ILE A 184 12.66 3.88 -12.84
N ARG A 185 13.36 3.94 -11.71
CA ARG A 185 13.58 5.17 -10.95
C ARG A 185 15.04 5.58 -11.09
N THR A 186 15.28 6.74 -11.68
CA THR A 186 16.62 7.32 -11.82
C THR A 186 16.82 8.44 -10.80
N LYS A 187 17.89 8.36 -10.00
CA LYS A 187 18.33 9.41 -9.09
C LYS A 187 19.51 10.15 -9.67
N GLY A 188 19.34 11.42 -10.01
CA GLY A 188 20.43 12.32 -10.43
C GLY A 188 20.89 13.20 -9.25
N LYS A 189 22.21 13.35 -9.09
CA LYS A 189 22.82 14.32 -8.15
C LYS A 189 23.55 15.36 -8.94
N LEU A 190 23.10 16.61 -8.83
CA LEU A 190 23.78 17.76 -9.42
C LEU A 190 24.42 18.58 -8.28
N PRO A 191 25.77 18.70 -8.24
CA PRO A 191 26.39 19.61 -7.28
C PRO A 191 26.07 21.05 -7.67
N VAL A 192 25.63 21.84 -6.69
CA VAL A 192 25.34 23.26 -6.87
C VAL A 192 26.23 24.08 -5.94
N ILE A 193 26.76 25.19 -6.43
CA ILE A 193 27.46 26.18 -5.64
C ILE A 193 26.42 27.25 -5.25
N ARG A 194 26.30 27.52 -3.96
CA ARG A 194 25.39 28.55 -3.44
C ARG A 194 26.19 29.79 -3.09
N GLU A 195 25.69 30.93 -3.55
CA GLU A 195 26.26 32.23 -3.26
C GLU A 195 25.22 33.10 -2.54
N GLU A 196 25.67 33.92 -1.58
CA GLU A 196 24.82 34.95 -0.97
C GLU A 196 24.67 36.12 -1.94
N ARG A 197 23.44 36.48 -2.26
CA ARG A 197 23.14 37.67 -3.00
C ARG A 197 22.49 38.72 -2.10
N THR A 198 23.12 39.88 -2.03
CA THR A 198 22.63 41.04 -1.25
C THR A 198 21.66 41.92 -2.03
N ASN A 199 21.70 41.85 -3.36
CA ASN A 199 20.87 42.62 -4.27
C ASN A 199 20.01 41.72 -5.13
N GLY A 200 18.70 41.82 -5.04
CA GLY A 200 17.77 41.03 -5.84
C GLY A 200 16.36 41.06 -5.27
N LYS A 201 15.38 40.67 -6.05
CA LYS A 201 14.00 40.50 -5.63
C LYS A 201 13.62 39.03 -5.68
N ALA A 202 13.28 38.45 -4.53
CA ALA A 202 12.80 37.07 -4.47
C ALA A 202 11.42 36.98 -5.13
N MET A 203 11.26 35.99 -5.99
CA MET A 203 10.00 35.66 -6.67
C MET A 203 9.68 34.19 -6.52
N GLN A 204 8.40 33.86 -6.44
CA GLN A 204 7.91 32.49 -6.41
C GLN A 204 7.08 32.20 -7.66
N ILE A 205 7.41 31.12 -8.36
CA ILE A 205 6.59 30.58 -9.45
C ILE A 205 5.92 29.32 -8.94
N LYS A 206 4.58 29.29 -8.99
CA LYS A 206 3.78 28.15 -8.56
C LYS A 206 2.92 27.63 -9.70
N ILE A 207 3.04 26.35 -10.02
CA ILE A 207 2.14 25.64 -10.93
C ILE A 207 1.16 24.83 -10.08
N SER A 208 -0.12 25.16 -10.17
CA SER A 208 -1.17 24.54 -9.36
C SER A 208 -2.49 24.46 -10.13
N GLY A 209 -3.48 23.72 -9.58
CA GLY A 209 -4.79 23.55 -10.19
C GLY A 209 -4.83 22.51 -11.31
N LEU A 210 -3.76 21.75 -11.52
CA LEU A 210 -3.75 20.63 -12.47
C LEU A 210 -4.51 19.43 -11.91
N LYS A 211 -5.13 18.66 -12.79
CA LYS A 211 -5.80 17.41 -12.41
C LYS A 211 -4.76 16.35 -12.09
N GLY A 212 -4.76 15.84 -10.86
CA GLY A 212 -3.96 14.71 -10.42
C GLY A 212 -4.45 13.38 -10.99
N GLY A 213 -3.81 12.29 -10.61
CA GLY A 213 -4.21 10.93 -10.98
C GLY A 213 -3.18 9.90 -10.55
N HIS A 214 -3.58 8.64 -10.66
CA HIS A 214 -2.73 7.50 -10.37
C HIS A 214 -1.55 7.43 -11.35
N SER A 215 -0.35 7.15 -10.86
CA SER A 215 0.90 7.16 -11.65
C SER A 215 0.97 6.06 -12.73
N GLY A 216 0.25 4.95 -12.54
CA GLY A 216 0.10 3.87 -13.51
C GLY A 216 -1.15 4.04 -14.37
N MET A 217 -2.34 3.85 -13.81
CA MET A 217 -3.61 3.78 -14.54
C MET A 217 -4.01 5.08 -15.25
N ASP A 218 -3.64 6.24 -14.69
CA ASP A 218 -3.98 7.53 -15.25
C ASP A 218 -2.91 8.12 -16.19
N ILE A 219 -1.76 7.45 -16.34
CA ILE A 219 -0.64 7.97 -17.16
C ILE A 219 -1.03 8.19 -18.61
N ILE A 220 -1.92 7.36 -19.15
CA ILE A 220 -2.43 7.45 -20.53
C ILE A 220 -3.40 8.61 -20.76
N LYS A 221 -3.89 9.25 -19.69
CA LYS A 221 -4.89 10.33 -19.78
C LYS A 221 -4.29 11.69 -20.14
N GLU A 222 -3.00 11.74 -20.49
CA GLU A 222 -2.29 12.94 -20.99
C GLU A 222 -2.52 14.22 -20.15
N ARG A 223 -2.61 14.06 -18.82
CA ARG A 223 -2.80 15.19 -17.90
C ARG A 223 -1.56 16.08 -17.84
N GLY A 224 -1.74 17.35 -17.53
CA GLY A 224 -0.64 18.32 -17.39
C GLY A 224 0.33 17.92 -16.28
N ASN A 225 1.62 17.85 -16.59
CA ASN A 225 2.69 17.60 -15.63
C ASN A 225 3.28 18.93 -15.15
N SER A 226 3.10 19.28 -13.87
CA SER A 226 3.55 20.54 -13.28
C SER A 226 5.06 20.74 -13.39
N ASN A 227 5.86 19.68 -13.22
CA ASN A 227 7.32 19.75 -13.32
C ASN A 227 7.77 20.08 -14.75
N LYS A 228 7.14 19.45 -15.77
CA LYS A 228 7.43 19.77 -17.18
C LYS A 228 7.04 21.20 -17.54
N ILE A 229 5.91 21.68 -17.06
CA ILE A 229 5.44 23.06 -17.30
C ILE A 229 6.40 24.03 -16.62
N LEU A 230 6.75 23.82 -15.35
CA LEU A 230 7.70 24.67 -14.63
C LEU A 230 9.07 24.66 -15.32
N GLY A 231 9.58 23.51 -15.72
CA GLY A 231 10.85 23.40 -16.43
C GLY A 231 10.88 24.17 -17.75
N ARG A 232 9.77 24.20 -18.51
CA ARG A 232 9.65 25.00 -19.74
C ARG A 232 9.66 26.50 -19.43
N ILE A 233 8.95 26.93 -18.38
CA ILE A 233 8.93 28.34 -17.93
C ILE A 233 10.35 28.76 -17.52
N LEU A 234 11.01 27.97 -16.67
CA LEU A 234 12.37 28.27 -16.22
C LEU A 234 13.36 28.34 -17.40
N LYS A 235 13.27 27.41 -18.36
CA LYS A 235 14.11 27.44 -19.57
C LYS A 235 13.85 28.71 -20.40
N HIS A 236 12.60 29.16 -20.50
CA HIS A 236 12.29 30.41 -21.20
C HIS A 236 12.87 31.61 -20.46
N LEU A 237 12.76 31.67 -19.14
CA LEU A 237 13.32 32.71 -18.31
C LEU A 237 14.86 32.79 -18.42
N LEU A 238 15.53 31.65 -18.50
CA LEU A 238 17.00 31.54 -18.64
C LEU A 238 17.55 32.37 -19.81
N ASN A 239 16.78 32.51 -20.86
CA ASN A 239 17.17 33.22 -22.08
C ASN A 239 16.73 34.70 -22.09
N ASN A 240 15.89 35.13 -21.15
CA ASN A 240 15.23 36.44 -21.22
C ASN A 240 15.32 37.28 -19.93
N VAL A 241 15.82 36.69 -18.84
CA VAL A 241 15.91 37.35 -17.52
C VAL A 241 17.20 36.96 -16.83
N GLU A 242 17.93 37.89 -16.26
CA GLU A 242 19.05 37.60 -15.35
C GLU A 242 18.48 37.10 -14.02
N TYR A 243 18.86 35.87 -13.65
CA TYR A 243 18.52 35.30 -12.37
C TYR A 243 19.63 34.36 -11.85
N SER A 244 19.62 34.04 -10.58
CA SER A 244 20.58 33.15 -9.91
C SER A 244 19.88 32.13 -9.03
#